data_d6c2ab96c803a73ec860e11f16d3fa53
#
_entry.id   d6c2ab96c803a73ec860e11f16d3fa53
#
_cell.length_a   1.000
_cell.length_b   1.000
_cell.length_c   1.000
_cell.angle_alpha   90.00
_cell.angle_beta   90.00
_cell.angle_gamma   90.00
#
_symmetry.space_group_name_H-M   'P 1'
#
loop_
_entity.id
_entity.type
_entity.pdbx_description
1 polymer ?
#
loop_
_entity_poly.entity_id
_entity_poly.type
_entity_poly.pdbx_seq_one_letter_code
_entity_poly.pdbx_strand_id
1 'polypeptide(L)'
;MDLVERLSLAAEGARQDAADARDRPGAAPPCGMSSARTGLTYCVGGHEIPIYPAAGPGGRRFPLLKAMLTTVCERDCNYCSFRGPFDQRRVTFRPDEMAQAFDQAFRAGWVQGLFLSSGIAGGGVNTQERLIATAEILRQRFGFRGYIHLKIMPGAEREQVLRSMRIASRVSINLEAPNPDRLPALAPGKSFEGELLPPLRWASEARDPEAAAPRLASSATQFVVGAAGESDLEILSTVGHVYRHLGAARVFFQSFDPIRGTPLENHPAESPLRQDRLYQASYLLRDYGFEVEELPLTQSGNLPLDHDPKAAYALQALVDHPIEINTAPPELLLRIPGVGPKGVQRLLAARRHGQLRELTHLRQLGIVAERAAPYVTLMGRRPRHQLSFLSQLGDLTRKPSSSHPAPRP
;
A
#
# COMPACT_ATOMS: atom_id res chain seq x y z
N MET A 1 8.30 -1.12 32.84
CA MET A 1 7.68 -1.56 31.58
C MET A 1 8.34 -2.87 31.17
N ASP A 2 7.59 -3.94 31.11
CA ASP A 2 8.12 -5.23 30.67
C ASP A 2 8.29 -5.28 29.15
N LEU A 3 8.88 -6.34 28.60
CA LEU A 3 9.17 -6.50 27.18
C LEU A 3 7.88 -6.52 26.34
N VAL A 4 6.83 -7.15 26.85
CA VAL A 4 5.55 -7.32 26.12
C VAL A 4 4.80 -5.99 26.04
N GLU A 5 4.75 -5.23 27.15
CA GLU A 5 4.16 -3.90 27.18
C GLU A 5 4.88 -2.94 26.22
N ARG A 6 6.23 -2.99 26.18
CA ARG A 6 7.03 -2.21 25.23
C ARG A 6 6.74 -2.60 23.79
N LEU A 7 6.63 -3.90 23.50
CA LEU A 7 6.33 -4.39 22.14
C LEU A 7 4.92 -4.00 21.71
N SER A 8 3.94 -4.03 22.60
CA SER A 8 2.57 -3.57 22.34
C SER A 8 2.57 -2.09 21.93
N LEU A 9 3.24 -1.21 22.68
CA LEU A 9 3.36 0.22 22.35
C LEU A 9 4.11 0.46 21.02
N ALA A 10 5.17 -0.32 20.75
CA ALA A 10 5.91 -0.23 19.50
C ALA A 10 5.09 -0.70 18.29
N ALA A 11 4.28 -1.72 18.46
CA ALA A 11 3.39 -2.24 17.42
C ALA A 11 2.20 -1.30 17.15
N GLU A 12 1.62 -0.72 18.21
CA GLU A 12 0.60 0.32 18.10
C GLU A 12 1.12 1.52 17.31
N GLY A 13 2.34 1.96 17.60
CA GLY A 13 3.00 3.06 16.90
C GLY A 13 3.18 2.84 15.40
N ALA A 14 3.31 1.60 14.96
CA ALA A 14 3.47 1.26 13.55
C ALA A 14 2.14 1.12 12.78
N ARG A 15 0.98 1.41 13.39
CA ARG A 15 -0.34 1.29 12.72
C ARG A 15 -0.49 2.20 11.50
N GLN A 16 0.10 3.38 11.54
CA GLN A 16 0.01 4.36 10.45
C GLN A 16 0.94 4.04 9.26
N ASP A 17 1.90 3.14 9.44
CA ASP A 17 2.75 2.70 8.33
C ASP A 17 2.04 1.61 7.51
N ALA A 18 1.79 1.85 6.24
CA ALA A 18 1.19 0.86 5.36
C ALA A 18 2.19 -0.22 4.96
N ALA A 19 1.87 -1.48 5.20
CA ALA A 19 2.63 -2.64 4.74
C ALA A 19 1.87 -3.45 3.69
N ASP A 20 0.56 -3.28 3.59
CA ASP A 20 -0.31 -3.83 2.54
C ASP A 20 -1.44 -2.82 2.25
N ALA A 21 -1.93 -2.81 1.00
CA ALA A 21 -3.05 -1.99 0.55
C ALA A 21 -4.38 -2.23 1.30
N ARG A 22 -4.46 -3.27 2.10
CA ARG A 22 -5.63 -3.64 2.92
C ARG A 22 -5.36 -3.61 4.42
N ASP A 23 -4.31 -2.91 4.83
CA ASP A 23 -3.95 -2.71 6.24
C ASP A 23 -4.92 -1.75 6.95
N ARG A 24 -6.21 -2.07 6.91
CA ARG A 24 -7.15 -1.42 7.82
C ARG A 24 -7.14 -2.21 9.14
N PRO A 25 -6.81 -1.58 10.27
CA PRO A 25 -7.03 -2.22 11.55
C PRO A 25 -8.53 -2.44 11.71
N GLY A 26 -8.96 -3.69 11.67
CA GLY A 26 -10.27 -4.04 12.20
C GLY A 26 -10.29 -3.70 13.68
N ALA A 27 -11.44 -3.25 14.22
CA ALA A 27 -11.59 -3.10 15.65
C ALA A 27 -11.16 -4.42 16.33
N ALA A 28 -10.11 -4.36 17.15
CA ALA A 28 -9.62 -5.53 17.85
C ALA A 28 -10.70 -5.97 18.86
N PRO A 29 -11.04 -7.27 18.91
CA PRO A 29 -11.87 -7.77 20.00
C PRO A 29 -11.10 -7.65 21.32
N PRO A 30 -11.79 -7.47 22.46
CA PRO A 30 -11.12 -7.38 23.75
C PRO A 30 -10.31 -8.64 24.04
N CYS A 31 -9.21 -8.46 24.80
CA CYS A 31 -8.32 -9.53 25.25
C CYS A 31 -9.10 -10.73 25.78
N GLY A 32 -8.89 -11.91 25.22
CA GLY A 32 -9.57 -13.16 25.61
C GLY A 32 -10.43 -13.82 24.53
N MET A 33 -10.69 -13.16 23.40
CA MET A 33 -11.44 -13.76 22.28
C MET A 33 -10.54 -13.95 21.05
N SER A 34 -10.21 -15.20 20.71
CA SER A 34 -9.63 -15.55 19.43
C SER A 34 -10.68 -15.35 18.35
N SER A 35 -10.54 -14.35 17.50
CA SER A 35 -11.40 -14.20 16.34
C SER A 35 -10.62 -14.40 15.04
N ALA A 36 -11.09 -15.34 14.28
CA ALA A 36 -10.70 -15.56 12.91
C ALA A 36 -11.13 -14.37 12.03
N ARG A 37 -10.22 -13.92 11.15
CA ARG A 37 -10.44 -13.38 9.81
C ARG A 37 -10.18 -11.91 9.45
N THR A 38 -9.90 -10.94 10.34
CA THR A 38 -9.67 -9.54 9.90
C THR A 38 -8.57 -8.76 10.61
N GLY A 39 -7.81 -9.35 11.46
CA GLY A 39 -6.71 -8.78 12.22
C GLY A 39 -6.47 -9.69 13.40
N LEU A 40 -5.30 -10.32 13.43
CA LEU A 40 -4.93 -11.13 14.58
C LEU A 40 -4.37 -10.16 15.63
N THR A 41 -4.95 -10.18 16.83
CA THR A 41 -4.36 -9.54 17.98
C THR A 41 -3.94 -10.64 18.95
N TYR A 42 -2.68 -10.65 19.35
CA TYR A 42 -2.22 -11.55 20.41
C TYR A 42 -2.22 -10.83 21.74
N CYS A 43 -2.85 -11.44 22.71
CA CYS A 43 -2.87 -10.95 24.09
C CYS A 43 -1.84 -11.71 24.93
N VAL A 44 -0.86 -10.99 25.45
CA VAL A 44 0.18 -11.55 26.30
C VAL A 44 0.32 -10.67 27.54
N GLY A 45 0.18 -11.25 28.73
CA GLY A 45 0.30 -10.51 29.98
C GLY A 45 -0.68 -9.33 30.12
N GLY A 46 -1.87 -9.41 29.48
CA GLY A 46 -2.84 -8.31 29.48
C GLY A 46 -2.60 -7.23 28.43
N HIS A 47 -1.56 -7.35 27.60
CA HIS A 47 -1.22 -6.40 26.55
C HIS A 47 -1.58 -6.94 25.17
N GLU A 48 -2.11 -6.07 24.30
CA GLU A 48 -2.50 -6.40 22.94
C GLU A 48 -1.34 -6.10 21.96
N ILE A 49 -0.96 -7.10 21.16
CA ILE A 49 0.01 -6.95 20.08
C ILE A 49 -0.73 -7.12 18.75
N PRO A 50 -0.94 -6.04 17.96
CA PRO A 50 -1.62 -6.12 16.69
C PRO A 50 -0.75 -6.83 15.64
N ILE A 51 -1.34 -7.81 14.94
CA ILE A 51 -0.71 -8.56 13.86
C ILE A 51 -1.48 -8.31 12.57
N TYR A 52 -0.76 -8.07 11.48
CA TYR A 52 -1.32 -7.66 10.20
C TYR A 52 -1.20 -8.77 9.16
N PRO A 53 -2.27 -9.05 8.38
CA PRO A 53 -2.17 -10.01 7.29
C PRO A 53 -1.45 -9.39 6.10
N ALA A 54 -0.18 -9.66 5.91
CA ALA A 54 0.57 -9.19 4.74
C ALA A 54 0.42 -10.11 3.53
N ALA A 55 0.44 -9.54 2.32
CA ALA A 55 0.39 -10.29 1.08
C ALA A 55 1.80 -10.77 0.67
N GLY A 56 1.97 -12.07 0.57
CA GLY A 56 3.18 -12.71 0.06
C GLY A 56 3.09 -13.11 -1.42
N PRO A 57 4.13 -13.77 -1.94
CA PRO A 57 4.13 -14.32 -3.30
C PRO A 57 2.93 -15.24 -3.55
N GLY A 58 2.36 -15.17 -4.75
CA GLY A 58 1.21 -15.99 -5.10
C GLY A 58 -0.12 -15.61 -4.43
N GLY A 59 -0.19 -14.46 -3.74
CA GLY A 59 -1.41 -13.99 -3.07
C GLY A 59 -1.69 -14.66 -1.72
N ARG A 60 -0.78 -15.51 -1.21
CA ARG A 60 -0.89 -16.07 0.15
C ARG A 60 -0.70 -14.97 1.18
N ARG A 61 -1.55 -14.95 2.19
CA ARG A 61 -1.41 -14.04 3.33
C ARG A 61 -0.64 -14.71 4.45
N PHE A 62 0.17 -13.91 5.13
CA PHE A 62 0.94 -14.36 6.30
C PHE A 62 0.86 -13.31 7.41
N PRO A 63 0.95 -13.72 8.69
CA PRO A 63 0.94 -12.80 9.83
C PRO A 63 2.24 -12.00 9.91
N LEU A 64 2.11 -10.67 9.92
CA LEU A 64 3.22 -9.71 9.96
C LEU A 64 3.16 -8.92 11.26
N LEU A 65 4.24 -8.92 12.04
CA LEU A 65 4.45 -7.94 13.10
C LEU A 65 4.90 -6.63 12.47
N LYS A 66 4.17 -5.54 12.76
CA LYS A 66 4.64 -4.18 12.49
C LYS A 66 5.08 -3.57 13.81
N ALA A 67 6.29 -3.04 13.88
CA ALA A 67 6.82 -2.44 15.09
C ALA A 67 7.72 -1.24 14.78
N MET A 68 7.77 -0.28 15.70
CA MET A 68 8.74 0.80 15.72
C MET A 68 9.91 0.43 16.62
N LEU A 69 11.15 0.63 16.15
CA LEU A 69 12.33 0.45 17.00
C LEU A 69 12.37 1.50 18.12
N THR A 70 11.97 2.74 17.78
CA THR A 70 11.69 3.78 18.78
C THR A 70 10.49 4.62 18.36
N THR A 71 9.67 5.00 19.32
CA THR A 71 8.60 6.00 19.15
C THR A 71 9.07 7.42 19.49
N VAL A 72 10.33 7.60 19.94
CA VAL A 72 10.96 8.90 20.07
C VAL A 72 11.29 9.43 18.68
N CYS A 73 10.87 10.67 18.39
CA CYS A 73 11.13 11.30 17.10
C CYS A 73 11.45 12.77 17.30
N GLU A 74 12.49 13.26 16.63
CA GLU A 74 12.91 14.66 16.64
C GLU A 74 12.23 15.47 15.51
N ARG A 75 11.50 14.80 14.60
CA ARG A 75 10.82 15.46 13.48
C ARG A 75 9.47 16.03 13.90
N ASP A 76 8.99 16.98 13.11
CA ASP A 76 7.83 17.85 13.37
C ASP A 76 6.64 17.59 12.44
N CYS A 77 6.53 16.38 11.87
CA CYS A 77 5.45 16.05 10.92
C CYS A 77 4.07 16.38 11.49
N ASN A 78 3.29 17.19 10.76
CA ASN A 78 2.03 17.77 11.22
C ASN A 78 0.90 16.74 11.42
N TYR A 79 0.99 15.58 10.79
CA TYR A 79 0.00 14.49 10.86
C TYR A 79 0.38 13.38 11.85
N CYS A 80 1.58 13.39 12.44
CA CYS A 80 2.13 12.26 13.16
C CYS A 80 2.02 12.41 14.68
N SER A 81 1.46 11.39 15.35
CA SER A 81 1.40 11.34 16.82
C SER A 81 2.77 11.27 17.49
N PHE A 82 3.82 10.85 16.75
CA PHE A 82 5.18 10.74 17.29
C PHE A 82 6.07 11.95 17.01
N ARG A 83 5.49 13.06 16.54
CA ARG A 83 6.25 14.31 16.35
C ARG A 83 6.93 14.77 17.65
N GLY A 84 8.11 15.43 17.52
CA GLY A 84 8.94 15.83 18.66
C GLY A 84 8.19 16.60 19.74
N PRO A 85 7.43 17.68 19.42
CA PRO A 85 6.71 18.49 20.39
C PRO A 85 5.50 17.82 21.05
N PHE A 86 5.10 16.61 20.63
CA PHE A 86 3.92 15.95 21.15
C PHE A 86 4.23 15.13 22.40
N ASP A 87 3.53 15.44 23.51
CA ASP A 87 3.70 14.75 24.78
C ASP A 87 2.89 13.45 24.79
N GLN A 88 3.58 12.32 24.70
CA GLN A 88 3.01 10.99 24.83
C GLN A 88 4.06 10.00 25.33
N ARG A 89 3.59 8.87 25.82
CA ARG A 89 4.46 7.79 26.28
C ARG A 89 5.34 7.27 25.14
N ARG A 90 6.66 7.28 25.36
CA ARG A 90 7.67 6.86 24.37
C ARG A 90 8.29 5.53 24.77
N VAL A 91 8.64 4.73 23.78
CA VAL A 91 9.36 3.47 23.93
C VAL A 91 10.52 3.41 22.96
N THR A 92 11.63 2.82 23.43
CA THR A 92 12.83 2.59 22.60
C THR A 92 13.37 1.21 22.87
N PHE A 93 13.66 0.46 21.83
CA PHE A 93 14.36 -0.81 21.88
C PHE A 93 15.80 -0.62 21.41
N ARG A 94 16.71 -1.37 22.01
CA ARG A 94 18.01 -1.65 21.41
C ARG A 94 17.81 -2.68 20.28
N PRO A 95 18.71 -2.71 19.27
CA PRO A 95 18.61 -3.66 18.15
C PRO A 95 18.50 -5.13 18.61
N ASP A 96 19.29 -5.53 19.62
CA ASP A 96 19.27 -6.87 20.18
C ASP A 96 17.95 -7.20 20.90
N GLU A 97 17.39 -6.25 21.65
CA GLU A 97 16.10 -6.41 22.33
C GLU A 97 14.94 -6.59 21.33
N MET A 98 14.89 -5.75 20.27
CA MET A 98 13.85 -5.88 19.24
C MET A 98 13.98 -7.20 18.48
N ALA A 99 15.19 -7.58 18.12
CA ALA A 99 15.44 -8.86 17.44
C ALA A 99 15.04 -10.06 18.32
N GLN A 100 15.33 -10.02 19.60
CA GLN A 100 14.93 -11.06 20.55
C GLN A 100 13.40 -11.12 20.73
N ALA A 101 12.74 -9.97 20.87
CA ALA A 101 11.28 -9.90 20.99
C ALA A 101 10.59 -10.48 19.74
N PHE A 102 11.09 -10.14 18.56
CA PHE A 102 10.58 -10.71 17.32
C PHE A 102 10.83 -12.22 17.22
N ASP A 103 12.03 -12.71 17.55
CA ASP A 103 12.36 -14.15 17.49
C ASP A 103 11.46 -14.96 18.44
N GLN A 104 11.15 -14.44 19.64
CA GLN A 104 10.20 -15.06 20.56
C GLN A 104 8.79 -15.15 19.94
N ALA A 105 8.28 -14.06 19.35
CA ALA A 105 6.98 -14.05 18.68
C ALA A 105 6.94 -15.00 17.45
N PHE A 106 8.04 -15.09 16.70
CA PHE A 106 8.19 -16.01 15.58
C PHE A 106 8.21 -17.48 16.01
N ARG A 107 9.00 -17.83 17.03
CA ARG A 107 9.06 -19.20 17.59
C ARG A 107 7.74 -19.63 18.23
N ALA A 108 7.00 -18.68 18.82
CA ALA A 108 5.66 -18.92 19.34
C ALA A 108 4.60 -19.10 18.23
N GLY A 109 4.97 -18.91 16.94
CA GLY A 109 4.05 -19.07 15.80
C GLY A 109 3.09 -17.89 15.58
N TRP A 110 3.30 -16.77 16.29
CA TRP A 110 2.40 -15.61 16.17
C TRP A 110 2.61 -14.86 14.86
N VAL A 111 3.83 -14.82 14.36
CA VAL A 111 4.22 -14.02 13.19
C VAL A 111 5.11 -14.82 12.24
N GLN A 112 5.12 -14.45 10.96
CA GLN A 112 5.97 -15.02 9.93
C GLN A 112 6.84 -13.97 9.25
N GLY A 113 6.66 -12.69 9.60
CA GLY A 113 7.44 -11.59 9.06
C GLY A 113 7.47 -10.38 9.97
N LEU A 114 8.43 -9.50 9.71
CA LEU A 114 8.64 -8.25 10.44
C LEU A 114 8.55 -7.07 9.46
N PHE A 115 7.75 -6.05 9.79
CA PHE A 115 7.88 -4.69 9.29
C PHE A 115 8.49 -3.85 10.40
N LEU A 116 9.66 -3.29 10.16
CA LEU A 116 10.38 -2.48 11.14
C LEU A 116 10.51 -1.04 10.67
N SER A 117 9.90 -0.14 11.43
CA SER A 117 9.93 1.31 11.28
C SER A 117 10.60 1.96 12.50
N SER A 118 10.69 3.28 12.53
CA SER A 118 11.21 4.02 13.68
C SER A 118 10.77 5.49 13.65
N GLY A 119 10.69 6.12 14.81
CA GLY A 119 10.93 7.55 14.91
C GLY A 119 12.41 7.86 14.65
N ILE A 120 12.74 9.09 14.34
CA ILE A 120 14.12 9.54 14.13
C ILE A 120 14.64 10.09 15.47
N ALA A 121 15.67 9.45 16.00
CA ALA A 121 16.30 9.84 17.28
C ALA A 121 17.83 9.84 17.13
N GLY A 122 18.42 11.04 17.25
CA GLY A 122 19.85 11.26 17.01
C GLY A 122 20.25 11.25 15.53
N GLY A 123 19.34 11.71 14.65
CA GLY A 123 19.54 11.81 13.20
C GLY A 123 19.13 10.56 12.42
N GLY A 124 18.91 10.76 11.11
CA GLY A 124 18.49 9.71 10.19
C GLY A 124 19.53 8.59 10.05
N VAL A 125 20.81 8.94 9.93
CA VAL A 125 21.93 8.00 9.80
C VAL A 125 22.00 7.03 10.98
N ASN A 126 22.02 7.56 12.21
CA ASN A 126 22.08 6.73 13.41
C ASN A 126 20.84 5.85 13.57
N THR A 127 19.66 6.38 13.26
CA THR A 127 18.42 5.62 13.32
C THR A 127 18.42 4.50 12.28
N GLN A 128 18.87 4.77 11.05
CA GLN A 128 18.96 3.75 10.01
C GLN A 128 19.95 2.65 10.37
N GLU A 129 21.10 2.99 10.96
CA GLU A 129 22.07 1.99 11.40
C GLU A 129 21.49 1.03 12.44
N ARG A 130 20.70 1.53 13.38
CA ARG A 130 20.02 0.70 14.39
C ARG A 130 18.95 -0.24 13.77
N LEU A 131 18.23 0.22 12.74
CA LEU A 131 17.29 -0.62 11.99
C LEU A 131 18.01 -1.74 11.25
N ILE A 132 19.13 -1.41 10.58
CA ILE A 132 19.98 -2.38 9.88
C ILE A 132 20.53 -3.41 10.87
N ALA A 133 21.10 -2.95 11.99
CA ALA A 133 21.64 -3.84 13.02
C ALA A 133 20.59 -4.83 13.55
N THR A 134 19.33 -4.39 13.73
CA THR A 134 18.25 -5.28 14.13
C THR A 134 18.02 -6.39 13.10
N ALA A 135 17.97 -6.04 11.82
CA ALA A 135 17.77 -7.01 10.74
C ALA A 135 18.98 -7.96 10.57
N GLU A 136 20.20 -7.45 10.71
CA GLU A 136 21.44 -8.26 10.70
C GLU A 136 21.46 -9.27 11.84
N ILE A 137 21.10 -8.87 13.06
CA ILE A 137 20.98 -9.79 14.20
C ILE A 137 19.96 -10.89 13.90
N LEU A 138 18.80 -10.55 13.34
CA LEU A 138 17.80 -11.55 12.96
C LEU A 138 18.33 -12.53 11.90
N ARG A 139 19.06 -12.05 10.89
CA ARG A 139 19.62 -12.90 9.83
C ARG A 139 20.79 -13.76 10.29
N GLN A 140 21.72 -13.16 11.05
CA GLN A 140 23.00 -13.80 11.38
C GLN A 140 22.92 -14.60 12.68
N ARG A 141 22.36 -14.02 13.75
CA ARG A 141 22.33 -14.65 15.07
C ARG A 141 21.15 -15.59 15.25
N PHE A 142 19.94 -15.18 14.82
CA PHE A 142 18.72 -15.99 14.95
C PHE A 142 18.43 -16.85 13.72
N GLY A 143 19.18 -16.72 12.63
CA GLY A 143 19.00 -17.49 11.40
C GLY A 143 17.66 -17.27 10.69
N PHE A 144 16.95 -16.15 10.99
CA PHE A 144 15.64 -15.88 10.42
C PHE A 144 15.71 -15.67 8.91
N ARG A 145 15.02 -16.52 8.14
CA ARG A 145 14.99 -16.48 6.65
C ARG A 145 13.66 -15.95 6.09
N GLY A 146 12.71 -15.59 6.96
CA GLY A 146 11.40 -15.07 6.58
C GLY A 146 11.42 -13.63 6.07
N TYR A 147 10.24 -13.07 5.91
CA TYR A 147 10.05 -11.73 5.35
C TYR A 147 10.47 -10.63 6.33
N ILE A 148 11.34 -9.73 5.88
CA ILE A 148 11.69 -8.49 6.58
C ILE A 148 11.40 -7.31 5.64
N HIS A 149 10.61 -6.35 6.11
CA HIS A 149 10.39 -5.06 5.46
C HIS A 149 11.01 -3.98 6.34
N LEU A 150 12.04 -3.33 5.84
CA LEU A 150 12.71 -2.23 6.53
C LEU A 150 12.27 -0.88 6.00
N LYS A 151 11.92 0.02 6.90
CA LYS A 151 11.77 1.43 6.59
C LYS A 151 13.16 2.05 6.35
N ILE A 152 13.29 2.86 5.33
CA ILE A 152 14.45 3.76 5.15
C ILE A 152 14.07 5.11 5.73
N MET A 153 14.87 5.58 6.66
CA MET A 153 14.60 6.83 7.37
C MET A 153 15.06 8.03 6.56
N PRO A 154 14.35 9.16 6.61
CA PRO A 154 14.83 10.43 6.07
C PRO A 154 16.22 10.75 6.60
N GLY A 155 17.15 11.11 5.71
CA GLY A 155 18.55 11.36 6.04
C GLY A 155 19.45 10.12 6.08
N ALA A 156 18.95 8.93 5.69
CA ALA A 156 19.78 7.75 5.51
C ALA A 156 20.75 7.93 4.33
N GLU A 157 21.97 7.42 4.46
CA GLU A 157 23.01 7.49 3.43
C GLU A 157 22.88 6.36 2.39
N ARG A 158 23.47 6.56 1.22
CA ARG A 158 23.38 5.60 0.09
C ARG A 158 23.82 4.19 0.49
N GLU A 159 24.95 4.05 1.19
CA GLU A 159 25.44 2.72 1.60
C GLU A 159 24.47 2.03 2.59
N GLN A 160 23.80 2.79 3.45
CA GLN A 160 22.79 2.23 4.36
C GLN A 160 21.55 1.72 3.60
N VAL A 161 21.14 2.43 2.54
CA VAL A 161 20.06 1.95 1.64
C VAL A 161 20.47 0.64 0.99
N LEU A 162 21.68 0.56 0.44
CA LEU A 162 22.21 -0.66 -0.21
C LEU A 162 22.33 -1.83 0.77
N ARG A 163 22.84 -1.60 2.00
CA ARG A 163 22.87 -2.63 3.05
C ARG A 163 21.47 -3.12 3.41
N SER A 164 20.53 -2.18 3.58
CA SER A 164 19.12 -2.53 3.85
C SER A 164 18.53 -3.41 2.76
N MET A 165 18.82 -3.12 1.48
CA MET A 165 18.34 -3.90 0.34
C MET A 165 18.93 -5.32 0.27
N ARG A 166 20.17 -5.52 0.77
CA ARG A 166 20.82 -6.85 0.82
C ARG A 166 20.20 -7.76 1.88
N ILE A 167 19.73 -7.20 3.00
CA ILE A 167 19.26 -7.98 4.16
C ILE A 167 17.73 -8.10 4.24
N ALA A 168 17.00 -7.15 3.68
CA ALA A 168 15.55 -7.12 3.70
C ALA A 168 14.94 -7.89 2.52
N SER A 169 13.64 -8.15 2.59
CA SER A 169 12.80 -8.61 1.48
C SER A 169 12.17 -7.44 0.74
N ARG A 170 11.93 -6.34 1.47
CA ARG A 170 11.44 -5.07 0.97
C ARG A 170 12.04 -3.92 1.77
N VAL A 171 12.28 -2.80 1.10
CA VAL A 171 12.54 -1.50 1.72
C VAL A 171 11.45 -0.51 1.34
N SER A 172 11.16 0.46 2.21
CA SER A 172 10.22 1.52 1.86
C SER A 172 10.69 2.88 2.33
N ILE A 173 10.52 3.86 1.47
CA ILE A 173 10.81 5.27 1.71
C ILE A 173 9.49 6.02 1.51
N ASN A 174 9.00 6.74 2.52
CA ASN A 174 7.80 7.55 2.36
C ASN A 174 8.14 8.85 1.66
N LEU A 175 7.48 9.13 0.55
CA LEU A 175 7.51 10.46 -0.08
C LEU A 175 6.56 11.44 0.62
N GLU A 176 5.57 10.93 1.35
CA GLU A 176 4.54 11.66 2.11
C GLU A 176 3.59 12.45 1.20
N ALA A 177 4.13 13.34 0.37
CA ALA A 177 3.42 14.20 -0.57
C ALA A 177 3.83 13.91 -2.03
N PRO A 178 3.01 14.31 -3.04
CA PRO A 178 3.34 14.06 -4.44
C PRO A 178 4.53 14.88 -4.97
N ASN A 179 4.80 16.02 -4.39
CA ASN A 179 5.82 16.96 -4.87
C ASN A 179 6.40 17.82 -3.72
N PRO A 180 7.48 18.57 -3.97
CA PRO A 180 8.09 19.45 -2.97
C PRO A 180 7.17 20.54 -2.43
N ASP A 181 6.24 21.05 -3.25
CA ASP A 181 5.36 22.16 -2.87
C ASP A 181 4.27 21.72 -1.86
N ARG A 182 3.88 20.45 -1.90
CA ARG A 182 2.88 19.87 -0.98
C ARG A 182 3.49 19.36 0.33
N LEU A 183 4.77 19.01 0.33
CA LEU A 183 5.42 18.40 1.49
C LEU A 183 5.40 19.26 2.76
N PRO A 184 5.59 20.60 2.72
CA PRO A 184 5.60 21.42 3.93
C PRO A 184 4.29 21.39 4.72
N ALA A 185 3.15 21.18 4.07
CA ALA A 185 1.86 21.02 4.75
C ALA A 185 1.84 19.79 5.68
N LEU A 186 2.54 18.73 5.31
CA LEU A 186 2.60 17.46 6.05
C LEU A 186 3.83 17.36 6.96
N ALA A 187 5.00 17.74 6.45
CA ALA A 187 6.27 17.49 7.11
C ALA A 187 7.27 18.62 6.81
N PRO A 188 7.11 19.81 7.43
CA PRO A 188 7.90 21.00 7.11
C PRO A 188 9.41 20.81 7.33
N GLY A 189 9.80 19.97 8.29
CA GLY A 189 11.20 19.67 8.59
C GLY A 189 11.83 18.57 7.71
N LYS A 190 11.18 18.16 6.59
CA LYS A 190 11.73 17.18 5.65
C LYS A 190 12.03 17.84 4.29
N SER A 191 13.05 17.34 3.59
CA SER A 191 13.37 17.75 2.22
C SER A 191 12.98 16.68 1.22
N PHE A 192 12.08 17.01 0.27
CA PHE A 192 11.61 16.07 -0.75
C PHE A 192 12.79 15.59 -1.61
N GLU A 193 13.58 16.53 -2.15
CA GLU A 193 14.70 16.22 -3.05
C GLU A 193 15.99 15.86 -2.32
N GLY A 194 16.17 16.30 -1.07
CA GLY A 194 17.39 16.04 -0.30
C GLY A 194 17.32 14.75 0.54
N GLU A 195 16.13 14.38 1.06
CA GLU A 195 16.02 13.29 2.02
C GLU A 195 15.08 12.15 1.58
N LEU A 196 14.02 12.45 0.80
CA LEU A 196 12.98 11.45 0.51
C LEU A 196 13.15 10.77 -0.85
N LEU A 197 13.41 11.54 -1.91
CA LEU A 197 13.56 11.04 -3.26
C LEU A 197 14.90 10.31 -3.51
N PRO A 198 16.06 10.78 -3.02
CA PRO A 198 17.34 10.13 -3.30
C PRO A 198 17.41 8.67 -2.88
N PRO A 199 16.92 8.23 -1.69
CA PRO A 199 16.92 6.81 -1.34
C PRO A 199 16.12 5.92 -2.29
N LEU A 200 15.02 6.42 -2.89
CA LEU A 200 14.29 5.68 -3.93
C LEU A 200 15.09 5.54 -5.21
N ARG A 201 15.82 6.61 -5.62
CA ARG A 201 16.73 6.57 -6.78
C ARG A 201 17.86 5.57 -6.55
N TRP A 202 18.52 5.60 -5.39
CA TRP A 202 19.59 4.65 -5.06
C TRP A 202 19.08 3.21 -5.02
N ALA A 203 17.87 2.99 -4.52
CA ALA A 203 17.25 1.66 -4.52
C ALA A 203 16.92 1.17 -5.95
N SER A 204 16.55 2.08 -6.86
CA SER A 204 16.33 1.79 -8.28
C SER A 204 17.65 1.42 -8.99
N GLU A 205 18.67 2.28 -8.86
CA GLU A 205 20.00 2.08 -9.45
C GLU A 205 20.62 0.74 -9.02
N ALA A 206 20.47 0.36 -7.74
CA ALA A 206 21.01 -0.88 -7.22
C ALA A 206 20.35 -2.15 -7.80
N ARG A 207 19.16 -2.04 -8.38
CA ARG A 207 18.38 -3.15 -8.93
C ARG A 207 18.56 -3.30 -10.44
N ASP A 208 19.70 -2.92 -10.98
CA ASP A 208 20.01 -3.08 -12.39
C ASP A 208 19.72 -4.52 -12.84
N PRO A 209 18.81 -4.74 -13.82
CA PRO A 209 18.47 -6.07 -14.33
C PRO A 209 19.65 -6.78 -15.02
N GLU A 210 20.62 -6.02 -15.51
CA GLU A 210 21.80 -6.55 -16.24
C GLU A 210 22.93 -6.97 -15.29
N ALA A 211 22.86 -6.57 -14.01
CA ALA A 211 23.85 -6.98 -13.04
C ALA A 211 23.61 -8.43 -12.60
N ALA A 212 24.61 -9.30 -12.72
CA ALA A 212 24.63 -10.66 -12.19
C ALA A 212 24.70 -10.70 -10.63
N ALA A 213 23.91 -9.82 -9.99
CA ALA A 213 23.94 -9.60 -8.54
C ALA A 213 22.86 -10.42 -7.82
N PRO A 214 23.05 -10.75 -6.53
CA PRO A 214 22.03 -11.41 -5.72
C PRO A 214 20.74 -10.59 -5.71
N ARG A 215 19.59 -11.28 -5.64
CA ARG A 215 18.26 -10.67 -5.65
C ARG A 215 18.10 -9.69 -4.49
N LEU A 216 18.16 -8.40 -4.79
CA LEU A 216 17.97 -7.33 -3.82
C LEU A 216 16.48 -7.15 -3.45
N ALA A 217 16.24 -6.51 -2.29
CA ALA A 217 14.91 -6.17 -1.82
C ALA A 217 14.11 -5.35 -2.85
N SER A 218 12.80 -5.54 -2.90
CA SER A 218 11.92 -4.64 -3.64
C SER A 218 11.78 -3.30 -2.90
N SER A 219 11.62 -2.20 -3.64
CA SER A 219 11.33 -0.88 -3.06
C SER A 219 9.82 -0.57 -3.06
N ALA A 220 9.40 0.28 -2.13
CA ALA A 220 8.07 0.82 -2.04
C ALA A 220 8.09 2.27 -1.52
N THR A 221 7.01 3.01 -1.77
CA THR A 221 6.79 4.33 -1.19
C THR A 221 5.38 4.46 -0.63
N GLN A 222 5.12 5.54 0.12
CA GLN A 222 3.83 5.84 0.72
C GLN A 222 3.54 7.33 0.64
N PHE A 223 2.27 7.67 0.40
CA PHE A 223 1.71 9.01 0.46
C PHE A 223 0.66 9.11 1.57
N VAL A 224 0.64 10.26 2.25
CA VAL A 224 -0.49 10.71 3.08
C VAL A 224 -1.43 11.48 2.17
N VAL A 225 -2.70 11.07 2.12
CA VAL A 225 -3.68 11.60 1.17
C VAL A 225 -4.71 12.45 1.88
N GLY A 226 -4.97 13.65 1.35
CA GLY A 226 -6.07 14.51 1.74
C GLY A 226 -5.72 15.59 2.76
N ALA A 227 -4.44 15.77 3.11
CA ALA A 227 -4.05 16.78 4.11
C ALA A 227 -3.08 17.85 3.59
N ALA A 228 -2.66 17.79 2.33
CA ALA A 228 -1.78 18.78 1.70
C ALA A 228 -2.46 19.58 0.58
N GLY A 229 -3.77 19.39 0.37
CA GLY A 229 -4.52 20.03 -0.70
C GLY A 229 -4.14 19.53 -2.10
N GLU A 230 -3.54 18.35 -2.18
CA GLU A 230 -3.13 17.71 -3.42
C GLU A 230 -4.30 17.11 -4.19
N SER A 231 -4.24 17.15 -5.52
CA SER A 231 -5.16 16.43 -6.41
C SER A 231 -4.70 14.98 -6.64
N ASP A 232 -5.63 14.13 -7.11
CA ASP A 232 -5.29 12.76 -7.52
C ASP A 232 -4.37 12.76 -8.75
N LEU A 233 -4.48 13.76 -9.62
CA LEU A 233 -3.58 13.95 -10.76
C LEU A 233 -2.13 14.14 -10.30
N GLU A 234 -1.90 15.02 -9.30
CA GLU A 234 -0.55 15.23 -8.74
C GLU A 234 0.01 13.92 -8.16
N ILE A 235 -0.81 13.21 -7.36
CA ILE A 235 -0.41 11.93 -6.79
C ILE A 235 -0.09 10.91 -7.87
N LEU A 236 -0.99 10.69 -8.83
CA LEU A 236 -0.88 9.65 -9.85
C LEU A 236 0.22 9.94 -10.87
N SER A 237 0.52 11.21 -11.15
CA SER A 237 1.68 11.62 -11.96
C SER A 237 2.98 11.16 -11.30
N THR A 238 3.13 11.41 -10.00
CA THR A 238 4.30 10.94 -9.24
C THR A 238 4.33 9.42 -9.12
N VAL A 239 3.18 8.76 -8.93
CA VAL A 239 3.06 7.30 -8.91
C VAL A 239 3.50 6.69 -10.25
N GLY A 240 3.06 7.26 -11.37
CA GLY A 240 3.48 6.85 -12.72
C GLY A 240 4.99 6.94 -12.89
N HIS A 241 5.61 8.05 -12.45
CA HIS A 241 7.06 8.23 -12.47
C HIS A 241 7.77 7.18 -11.59
N VAL A 242 7.28 6.97 -10.37
CA VAL A 242 7.86 6.00 -9.41
C VAL A 242 7.81 4.57 -9.96
N TYR A 243 6.73 4.17 -10.63
CA TYR A 243 6.64 2.84 -11.24
C TYR A 243 7.53 2.70 -12.46
N ARG A 244 7.51 3.68 -13.39
CA ARG A 244 8.20 3.57 -14.68
C ARG A 244 9.70 3.82 -14.57
N HIS A 245 10.12 4.80 -13.80
CA HIS A 245 11.51 5.26 -13.77
C HIS A 245 12.28 4.82 -12.52
N LEU A 246 11.58 4.58 -11.39
CA LEU A 246 12.23 4.13 -10.17
C LEU A 246 11.95 2.66 -9.85
N GLY A 247 11.18 1.96 -10.68
CA GLY A 247 10.96 0.52 -10.58
C GLY A 247 10.41 0.06 -9.23
N ALA A 248 9.66 0.92 -8.50
CA ALA A 248 9.08 0.55 -7.23
C ALA A 248 8.04 -0.57 -7.41
N ALA A 249 8.07 -1.55 -6.53
CA ALA A 249 7.13 -2.67 -6.59
C ALA A 249 5.73 -2.30 -6.07
N ARG A 250 5.64 -1.29 -5.19
CA ARG A 250 4.40 -0.86 -4.55
C ARG A 250 4.43 0.62 -4.22
N VAL A 251 3.26 1.24 -4.37
CA VAL A 251 2.95 2.53 -3.77
C VAL A 251 1.80 2.32 -2.80
N PHE A 252 1.92 2.91 -1.62
CA PHE A 252 0.91 2.87 -0.57
C PHE A 252 0.26 4.24 -0.42
N PHE A 253 -1.02 4.24 -0.12
CA PHE A 253 -1.80 5.44 0.18
C PHE A 253 -2.39 5.31 1.58
N GLN A 254 -2.20 6.33 2.38
CA GLN A 254 -2.79 6.44 3.70
C GLN A 254 -3.75 7.63 3.70
N SER A 255 -5.05 7.37 3.76
CA SER A 255 -6.02 8.43 3.99
C SER A 255 -5.70 9.14 5.30
N PHE A 256 -5.71 10.47 5.27
CA PHE A 256 -5.46 11.27 6.46
C PHE A 256 -6.59 11.12 7.47
N ASP A 257 -6.21 10.88 8.72
CA ASP A 257 -7.07 10.95 9.89
C ASP A 257 -6.51 11.97 10.87
N PRO A 258 -7.30 12.94 11.35
CA PRO A 258 -6.83 13.94 12.30
C PRO A 258 -6.46 13.31 13.65
N ILE A 259 -5.33 13.71 14.19
CA ILE A 259 -4.85 13.27 15.49
C ILE A 259 -4.87 14.45 16.44
N ARG A 260 -5.58 14.33 17.56
CA ARG A 260 -5.67 15.36 18.59
C ARG A 260 -4.27 15.75 19.09
N GLY A 261 -4.03 17.03 19.26
CA GLY A 261 -2.76 17.61 19.69
C GLY A 261 -1.71 17.76 18.57
N THR A 262 -2.05 17.41 17.33
CA THR A 262 -1.20 17.71 16.17
C THR A 262 -1.66 19.00 15.47
N PRO A 263 -0.81 19.66 14.67
CA PRO A 263 -1.21 20.86 13.93
C PRO A 263 -2.41 20.65 12.99
N LEU A 264 -2.63 19.42 12.54
CA LEU A 264 -3.75 19.07 11.65
C LEU A 264 -4.95 18.45 12.39
N GLU A 265 -5.05 18.61 13.71
CA GLU A 265 -6.17 18.02 14.50
C GLU A 265 -7.56 18.49 14.07
N ASN A 266 -7.67 19.71 13.53
CA ASN A 266 -8.93 20.28 13.05
C ASN A 266 -9.12 20.14 11.53
N HIS A 267 -8.15 19.52 10.82
CA HIS A 267 -8.29 19.24 9.40
C HIS A 267 -9.26 18.07 9.20
N PRO A 268 -10.19 18.13 8.22
CA PRO A 268 -11.13 17.05 7.99
C PRO A 268 -10.41 15.74 7.62
N ALA A 269 -10.95 14.62 8.09
CA ALA A 269 -10.48 13.30 7.70
C ALA A 269 -10.70 13.05 6.19
N GLU A 270 -9.77 12.38 5.53
CA GLU A 270 -9.94 12.02 4.14
C GLU A 270 -10.81 10.76 3.99
N SER A 271 -11.60 10.73 2.93
CA SER A 271 -12.45 9.60 2.60
C SER A 271 -11.63 8.33 2.31
N PRO A 272 -11.89 7.21 3.00
CA PRO A 272 -11.30 5.93 2.64
C PRO A 272 -11.61 5.50 1.20
N LEU A 273 -12.71 5.98 0.62
CA LEU A 273 -13.08 5.68 -0.77
C LEU A 273 -12.10 6.32 -1.76
N ARG A 274 -11.61 7.57 -1.50
CA ARG A 274 -10.57 8.20 -2.32
C ARG A 274 -9.28 7.37 -2.30
N GLN A 275 -8.88 6.89 -1.13
CA GLN A 275 -7.74 5.97 -1.00
C GLN A 275 -7.95 4.69 -1.85
N ASP A 276 -9.14 4.08 -1.80
CA ASP A 276 -9.45 2.89 -2.61
C ASP A 276 -9.37 3.20 -4.11
N ARG A 277 -9.85 4.37 -4.57
CA ARG A 277 -9.76 4.80 -5.97
C ARG A 277 -8.30 5.02 -6.41
N LEU A 278 -7.48 5.63 -5.57
CA LEU A 278 -6.05 5.78 -5.81
C LEU A 278 -5.33 4.44 -5.93
N TYR A 279 -5.64 3.46 -5.06
CA TYR A 279 -5.11 2.10 -5.22
C TYR A 279 -5.53 1.47 -6.56
N GLN A 280 -6.81 1.57 -6.92
CA GLN A 280 -7.32 1.04 -8.19
C GLN A 280 -6.61 1.68 -9.38
N ALA A 281 -6.49 3.02 -9.41
CA ALA A 281 -5.77 3.74 -10.46
C ALA A 281 -4.29 3.37 -10.51
N SER A 282 -3.62 3.27 -9.37
CA SER A 282 -2.21 2.88 -9.31
C SER A 282 -1.95 1.49 -9.89
N TYR A 283 -2.91 0.55 -9.75
CA TYR A 283 -2.82 -0.76 -10.40
C TYR A 283 -3.03 -0.69 -11.90
N LEU A 284 -3.88 0.23 -12.39
CA LEU A 284 -4.01 0.46 -13.84
C LEU A 284 -2.70 0.94 -14.44
N LEU A 285 -2.01 1.88 -13.78
CA LEU A 285 -0.71 2.36 -14.22
C LEU A 285 0.35 1.26 -14.21
N ARG A 286 0.41 0.42 -13.14
CA ARG A 286 1.45 -0.56 -12.97
C ARG A 286 1.24 -1.84 -13.77
N ASP A 287 0.03 -2.39 -13.76
CA ASP A 287 -0.27 -3.76 -14.20
C ASP A 287 -1.03 -3.81 -15.53
N TYR A 288 -1.66 -2.71 -15.93
CA TYR A 288 -2.53 -2.65 -17.12
C TYR A 288 -1.99 -1.74 -18.23
N GLY A 289 -0.87 -1.07 -18.00
CA GLY A 289 -0.25 -0.19 -18.99
C GLY A 289 -1.10 1.05 -19.33
N PHE A 290 -1.87 1.55 -18.37
CA PHE A 290 -2.52 2.85 -18.50
C PHE A 290 -1.49 3.96 -18.33
N GLU A 291 -1.68 5.04 -19.07
CA GLU A 291 -1.01 6.31 -18.85
C GLU A 291 -1.87 7.19 -17.92
N VAL A 292 -1.24 8.18 -17.28
CA VAL A 292 -1.97 9.09 -16.36
C VAL A 292 -3.04 9.86 -17.09
N GLU A 293 -2.77 10.25 -18.33
CA GLU A 293 -3.64 10.99 -19.23
C GLU A 293 -4.89 10.21 -19.64
N GLU A 294 -4.86 8.87 -19.57
CA GLU A 294 -6.02 8.02 -19.84
C GLU A 294 -6.96 7.89 -18.63
N LEU A 295 -6.53 8.32 -17.45
CA LEU A 295 -7.36 8.19 -16.25
C LEU A 295 -8.53 9.18 -16.29
N PRO A 296 -9.74 8.76 -15.89
CA PRO A 296 -10.95 9.56 -15.97
C PRO A 296 -11.01 10.61 -14.86
N LEU A 297 -10.15 11.60 -14.93
CA LEU A 297 -10.08 12.67 -13.94
C LEU A 297 -11.17 13.73 -14.17
N THR A 298 -11.70 14.28 -13.10
CA THR A 298 -12.61 15.44 -13.14
C THR A 298 -11.84 16.71 -13.47
N GLN A 299 -12.54 17.82 -13.70
CA GLN A 299 -11.91 19.14 -13.92
C GLN A 299 -11.04 19.60 -12.73
N SER A 300 -11.34 19.12 -11.51
CA SER A 300 -10.52 19.39 -10.33
C SER A 300 -9.29 18.49 -10.21
N GLY A 301 -9.05 17.59 -11.17
CA GLY A 301 -7.92 16.66 -11.16
C GLY A 301 -8.11 15.46 -10.22
N ASN A 302 -9.33 15.18 -9.77
CA ASN A 302 -9.61 14.05 -8.88
C ASN A 302 -10.34 12.91 -9.60
N LEU A 303 -10.15 11.68 -9.13
CA LEU A 303 -10.86 10.51 -9.62
C LEU A 303 -12.35 10.57 -9.22
N PRO A 304 -13.27 10.12 -10.08
CA PRO A 304 -14.66 9.92 -9.70
C PRO A 304 -14.76 8.93 -8.54
N LEU A 305 -15.60 9.21 -7.57
CA LEU A 305 -15.80 8.33 -6.42
C LEU A 305 -16.91 7.30 -6.63
N ASP A 306 -17.88 7.59 -7.51
CA ASP A 306 -19.05 6.76 -7.84
C ASP A 306 -18.69 5.47 -8.59
N HIS A 307 -17.65 5.49 -9.43
CA HIS A 307 -17.17 4.35 -10.19
C HIS A 307 -15.70 4.02 -9.91
N ASP A 308 -15.30 2.75 -10.10
CA ASP A 308 -13.88 2.44 -10.14
C ASP A 308 -13.22 3.06 -11.39
N PRO A 309 -11.93 3.47 -11.34
CA PRO A 309 -11.29 4.20 -12.44
C PRO A 309 -11.34 3.49 -13.79
N LYS A 310 -11.31 2.15 -13.82
CA LYS A 310 -11.40 1.40 -15.07
C LYS A 310 -12.82 1.41 -15.64
N ALA A 311 -13.84 1.35 -14.78
CA ALA A 311 -15.24 1.46 -15.20
C ALA A 311 -15.53 2.88 -15.68
N ALA A 312 -15.04 3.90 -14.99
CA ALA A 312 -15.21 5.30 -15.40
C ALA A 312 -14.52 5.59 -16.75
N TYR A 313 -13.31 5.08 -16.97
CA TYR A 313 -12.66 5.14 -18.29
C TYR A 313 -13.53 4.50 -19.38
N ALA A 314 -14.03 3.28 -19.13
CA ALA A 314 -14.81 2.55 -20.12
C ALA A 314 -16.16 3.23 -20.44
N LEU A 315 -16.79 3.89 -19.47
CA LEU A 315 -17.99 4.71 -19.69
C LEU A 315 -17.72 5.88 -20.63
N GLN A 316 -16.54 6.48 -20.56
CA GLN A 316 -16.17 7.62 -21.42
C GLN A 316 -15.66 7.17 -22.80
N ALA A 317 -14.88 6.10 -22.87
CA ALA A 317 -14.13 5.76 -24.07
C ALA A 317 -14.70 4.56 -24.87
N LEU A 318 -15.43 3.64 -24.22
CA LEU A 318 -15.77 2.35 -24.83
C LEU A 318 -17.28 2.13 -25.07
N VAL A 319 -18.15 3.01 -24.57
CA VAL A 319 -19.61 2.85 -24.79
C VAL A 319 -19.94 2.98 -26.27
N ASP A 320 -19.40 3.99 -26.94
CA ASP A 320 -19.64 4.21 -28.38
C ASP A 320 -18.67 3.43 -29.26
N HIS A 321 -17.51 3.07 -28.73
CA HIS A 321 -16.44 2.35 -29.43
C HIS A 321 -16.09 1.03 -28.74
N PRO A 322 -17.00 0.03 -28.74
CA PRO A 322 -16.75 -1.25 -28.08
C PRO A 322 -15.61 -2.02 -28.77
N ILE A 323 -14.86 -2.76 -27.96
CA ILE A 323 -13.67 -3.48 -28.39
C ILE A 323 -14.05 -4.87 -28.90
N GLU A 324 -13.60 -5.21 -30.14
CA GLU A 324 -13.79 -6.58 -30.68
C GLU A 324 -12.85 -7.57 -30.00
N ILE A 325 -13.45 -8.50 -29.25
CA ILE A 325 -12.71 -9.47 -28.43
C ILE A 325 -11.77 -10.35 -29.26
N ASN A 326 -12.16 -10.70 -30.49
CA ASN A 326 -11.41 -11.65 -31.32
C ASN A 326 -10.18 -11.06 -31.98
N THR A 327 -10.10 -9.75 -32.17
CA THR A 327 -9.04 -9.10 -32.98
C THR A 327 -8.24 -8.07 -32.20
N ALA A 328 -8.79 -7.46 -31.16
CA ALA A 328 -8.12 -6.39 -30.43
C ALA A 328 -6.76 -6.82 -29.84
N PRO A 329 -5.76 -5.94 -29.84
CA PRO A 329 -4.47 -6.21 -29.23
C PRO A 329 -4.56 -6.24 -27.69
N PRO A 330 -3.56 -6.82 -27.00
CA PRO A 330 -3.56 -6.99 -25.56
C PRO A 330 -3.84 -5.70 -24.76
N GLU A 331 -3.29 -4.59 -25.22
CA GLU A 331 -3.38 -3.28 -24.58
C GLU A 331 -4.84 -2.80 -24.55
N LEU A 332 -5.57 -2.95 -25.63
CA LEU A 332 -6.98 -2.59 -25.70
C LEU A 332 -7.85 -3.54 -24.87
N LEU A 333 -7.54 -4.84 -24.86
CA LEU A 333 -8.25 -5.80 -24.00
C LEU A 333 -8.10 -5.46 -22.52
N LEU A 334 -6.96 -4.92 -22.11
CA LEU A 334 -6.74 -4.47 -20.73
C LEU A 334 -7.56 -3.24 -20.36
N ARG A 335 -8.13 -2.50 -21.32
CA ARG A 335 -9.05 -1.37 -21.05
C ARG A 335 -10.46 -1.82 -20.67
N ILE A 336 -10.84 -3.07 -20.99
CA ILE A 336 -12.20 -3.59 -20.75
C ILE A 336 -12.42 -3.90 -19.27
N PRO A 337 -13.46 -3.35 -18.59
CA PRO A 337 -13.85 -3.76 -17.25
C PRO A 337 -14.09 -5.26 -17.16
N GLY A 338 -13.64 -5.88 -16.06
CA GLY A 338 -13.76 -7.34 -15.88
C GLY A 338 -12.67 -8.17 -16.56
N VAL A 339 -11.85 -7.59 -17.44
CA VAL A 339 -10.70 -8.24 -18.09
C VAL A 339 -9.41 -7.78 -17.40
N GLY A 340 -8.69 -8.69 -16.79
CA GLY A 340 -7.39 -8.45 -16.16
C GLY A 340 -6.24 -9.10 -16.93
N PRO A 341 -4.97 -8.90 -16.53
CA PRO A 341 -3.80 -9.45 -17.22
C PRO A 341 -3.89 -10.97 -17.45
N LYS A 342 -4.31 -11.74 -16.45
CA LYS A 342 -4.53 -13.19 -16.59
C LYS A 342 -5.69 -13.51 -17.56
N GLY A 343 -6.73 -12.67 -17.57
CA GLY A 343 -7.85 -12.79 -18.52
C GLY A 343 -7.39 -12.57 -19.96
N VAL A 344 -6.57 -11.56 -20.21
CA VAL A 344 -5.97 -11.30 -21.52
C VAL A 344 -5.14 -12.48 -22.01
N GLN A 345 -4.25 -13.03 -21.17
CA GLN A 345 -3.45 -14.21 -21.53
C GLN A 345 -4.34 -15.39 -21.98
N ARG A 346 -5.43 -15.66 -21.23
CA ARG A 346 -6.38 -16.73 -21.57
C ARG A 346 -7.17 -16.41 -22.86
N LEU A 347 -7.57 -15.16 -23.07
CA LEU A 347 -8.21 -14.72 -24.32
C LEU A 347 -7.31 -14.96 -25.53
N LEU A 348 -6.06 -14.52 -25.45
CA LEU A 348 -5.10 -14.70 -26.53
C LEU A 348 -4.81 -16.19 -26.83
N ALA A 349 -4.76 -17.02 -25.81
CA ALA A 349 -4.64 -18.47 -25.97
C ALA A 349 -5.89 -19.08 -26.63
N ALA A 350 -7.08 -18.72 -26.17
CA ALA A 350 -8.35 -19.23 -26.70
C ALA A 350 -8.58 -18.85 -28.17
N ARG A 351 -8.19 -17.66 -28.60
CA ARG A 351 -8.26 -17.19 -30.01
C ARG A 351 -7.51 -18.10 -30.98
N ARG A 352 -6.44 -18.79 -30.53
CA ARG A 352 -5.66 -19.71 -31.37
C ARG A 352 -6.43 -20.99 -31.72
N HIS A 353 -7.46 -21.32 -30.91
CA HIS A 353 -8.25 -22.54 -31.05
C HIS A 353 -9.64 -22.30 -31.65
N GLY A 354 -10.07 -21.04 -31.72
CA GLY A 354 -11.37 -20.70 -32.30
C GLY A 354 -11.84 -19.31 -31.93
N GLN A 355 -12.95 -18.92 -32.54
CA GLN A 355 -13.57 -17.61 -32.32
C GLN A 355 -14.47 -17.62 -31.07
N LEU A 356 -14.39 -16.55 -30.30
CA LEU A 356 -15.26 -16.31 -29.16
C LEU A 356 -16.54 -15.63 -29.65
N ARG A 357 -17.68 -16.31 -29.48
CA ARG A 357 -18.97 -15.88 -30.05
C ARG A 357 -19.97 -15.40 -29.01
N GLU A 358 -19.80 -15.84 -27.75
CA GLU A 358 -20.77 -15.61 -26.69
C GLU A 358 -20.10 -15.20 -25.38
N LEU A 359 -20.84 -14.50 -24.50
CA LEU A 359 -20.37 -14.12 -23.17
C LEU A 359 -20.01 -15.32 -22.27
N THR A 360 -20.65 -16.49 -22.51
CA THR A 360 -20.33 -17.75 -21.83
C THR A 360 -18.88 -18.15 -22.03
N HIS A 361 -18.31 -17.95 -23.22
CA HIS A 361 -16.90 -18.21 -23.47
C HIS A 361 -15.99 -17.31 -22.61
N LEU A 362 -16.36 -16.03 -22.40
CA LEU A 362 -15.59 -15.12 -21.53
C LEU A 362 -15.64 -15.59 -20.06
N ARG A 363 -16.80 -16.05 -19.57
CA ARG A 363 -16.93 -16.60 -18.21
C ARG A 363 -16.06 -17.84 -18.01
N GLN A 364 -16.02 -18.76 -18.99
CA GLN A 364 -15.17 -19.96 -18.95
C GLN A 364 -13.67 -19.60 -18.87
N LEU A 365 -13.27 -18.45 -19.42
CA LEU A 365 -11.92 -17.92 -19.32
C LEU A 365 -11.67 -17.17 -18.00
N GLY A 366 -12.65 -17.17 -17.07
CA GLY A 366 -12.54 -16.49 -15.77
C GLY A 366 -12.58 -14.97 -15.88
N ILE A 367 -13.23 -14.42 -16.90
CA ILE A 367 -13.51 -13.00 -17.09
C ILE A 367 -14.88 -12.70 -16.49
N VAL A 368 -15.00 -11.54 -15.85
CA VAL A 368 -16.30 -11.06 -15.35
C VAL A 368 -17.10 -10.50 -16.54
N ALA A 369 -17.75 -11.43 -17.26
CA ALA A 369 -18.40 -11.15 -18.54
C ALA A 369 -19.47 -10.07 -18.45
N GLU A 370 -20.18 -9.98 -17.33
CA GLU A 370 -21.23 -8.99 -17.08
C GLU A 370 -20.65 -7.56 -17.04
N ARG A 371 -19.45 -7.41 -16.49
CA ARG A 371 -18.75 -6.12 -16.49
C ARG A 371 -18.17 -5.76 -17.86
N ALA A 372 -17.80 -6.77 -18.66
CA ALA A 372 -17.22 -6.58 -19.98
C ALA A 372 -18.30 -6.32 -21.07
N ALA A 373 -19.46 -6.92 -20.93
CA ALA A 373 -20.50 -6.97 -21.96
C ALA A 373 -20.89 -5.63 -22.61
N PRO A 374 -21.03 -4.51 -21.86
CA PRO A 374 -21.37 -3.21 -22.44
C PRO A 374 -20.29 -2.66 -23.41
N TYR A 375 -19.05 -3.08 -23.25
CA TYR A 375 -17.86 -2.48 -23.84
C TYR A 375 -17.17 -3.36 -24.89
N VAL A 376 -17.82 -4.47 -25.29
CA VAL A 376 -17.23 -5.43 -26.22
C VAL A 376 -18.12 -5.76 -27.39
N THR A 377 -17.49 -6.20 -28.50
CA THR A 377 -18.16 -6.94 -29.57
C THR A 377 -17.58 -8.35 -29.69
N LEU A 378 -18.40 -9.28 -30.14
CA LEU A 378 -18.08 -10.67 -30.43
C LEU A 378 -18.52 -10.90 -31.89
N MET A 379 -17.58 -11.13 -32.79
CA MET A 379 -17.85 -11.25 -34.23
C MET A 379 -18.55 -10.00 -34.79
N GLY A 380 -18.12 -8.82 -34.38
CA GLY A 380 -18.68 -7.54 -34.84
C GLY A 380 -20.08 -7.22 -34.26
N ARG A 381 -20.60 -8.04 -33.35
CA ARG A 381 -21.93 -7.84 -32.76
C ARG A 381 -21.83 -7.56 -31.26
N ARG A 382 -22.59 -6.60 -30.75
CA ARG A 382 -22.74 -6.39 -29.30
C ARG A 382 -23.48 -7.60 -28.70
N PRO A 383 -22.95 -8.20 -27.63
CA PRO A 383 -23.64 -9.31 -26.98
C PRO A 383 -24.94 -8.82 -26.32
N ARG A 384 -25.98 -9.64 -26.39
CA ARG A 384 -27.19 -9.38 -25.61
C ARG A 384 -26.86 -9.55 -24.14
N HIS A 385 -26.98 -8.51 -23.37
CA HIS A 385 -26.80 -8.55 -21.91
C HIS A 385 -27.95 -7.81 -21.25
N GLN A 386 -28.47 -8.37 -20.20
CA GLN A 386 -29.42 -7.68 -19.34
C GLN A 386 -28.59 -6.86 -18.36
N LEU A 387 -28.72 -5.54 -18.39
CA LEU A 387 -28.21 -4.69 -17.34
C LEU A 387 -28.94 -5.09 -16.06
N SER A 388 -28.25 -5.80 -15.17
CA SER A 388 -28.78 -6.10 -13.84
C SER A 388 -28.90 -4.77 -13.10
N PHE A 389 -30.12 -4.35 -12.75
CA PHE A 389 -30.38 -3.21 -11.89
C PHE A 389 -29.61 -3.33 -10.55
N LEU A 390 -29.29 -4.55 -10.14
CA LEU A 390 -28.48 -4.87 -8.96
C LEU A 390 -26.99 -4.54 -9.15
N SER A 391 -26.45 -4.48 -10.36
CA SER A 391 -25.05 -4.07 -10.57
C SER A 391 -24.85 -2.56 -10.44
N GLN A 392 -25.86 -1.77 -10.70
CA GLN A 392 -25.88 -0.32 -10.41
C GLN A 392 -26.13 -0.04 -8.91
N LEU A 393 -26.91 -0.91 -8.23
CA LEU A 393 -27.15 -0.80 -6.80
C LEU A 393 -26.01 -1.38 -5.94
N GLY A 394 -25.23 -2.32 -6.43
CA GLY A 394 -24.16 -2.98 -5.68
C GLY A 394 -23.02 -2.05 -5.26
N ASP A 395 -22.77 -0.98 -6.00
CA ASP A 395 -21.82 0.08 -5.60
C ASP A 395 -22.46 1.09 -4.63
N LEU A 396 -23.78 1.23 -4.63
CA LEU A 396 -24.53 2.10 -3.71
C LEU A 396 -24.86 1.43 -2.37
N THR A 397 -24.85 0.11 -2.29
CA THR A 397 -25.25 -0.67 -1.08
C THR A 397 -24.08 -1.15 -0.22
N ARG A 398 -22.84 -0.89 -0.58
CA ARG A 398 -21.75 -0.94 0.40
C ARG A 398 -21.97 0.20 1.41
N LYS A 399 -22.77 -0.09 2.45
CA LYS A 399 -22.91 0.78 3.61
C LYS A 399 -21.51 1.22 4.05
N PRO A 400 -21.27 2.53 4.24
CA PRO A 400 -20.13 2.98 5.02
C PRO A 400 -20.26 2.28 6.38
N SER A 401 -19.22 1.61 6.82
CA SER A 401 -19.20 0.99 8.14
C SER A 401 -19.60 2.07 9.15
N SER A 402 -20.72 1.81 9.81
CA SER A 402 -21.40 2.70 10.75
C SER A 402 -20.44 3.32 11.76
N SER A 403 -20.39 4.64 11.72
CA SER A 403 -20.39 5.60 12.81
C SER A 403 -19.84 5.18 14.18
N HIS A 404 -18.83 5.91 14.60
CA HIS A 404 -18.53 6.11 16.01
C HIS A 404 -19.76 6.71 16.71
N PRO A 405 -20.14 6.22 17.90
CA PRO A 405 -21.09 6.93 18.73
C PRO A 405 -20.43 8.23 19.26
N ALA A 406 -21.16 9.33 19.14
CA ALA A 406 -20.77 10.60 19.72
C ALA A 406 -20.56 10.46 21.25
N PRO A 407 -19.60 11.17 21.86
CA PRO A 407 -19.47 11.22 23.30
C PRO A 407 -20.71 11.89 23.87
N ARG A 408 -21.36 11.25 24.84
CA ARG A 408 -22.41 11.86 25.65
C ARG A 408 -21.80 12.91 26.56
N PRO A 409 -22.60 13.93 26.93
CA PRO A 409 -22.15 15.13 27.63
C PRO A 409 -21.56 14.87 29.00
#